data_b3ca35efc8ebc2405a157ed31326cf4c
#
_entry.id   b3ca35efc8ebc2405a157ed31326cf4c
#
_cell.length_a   1.000
_cell.length_b   1.000
_cell.length_c   1.000
_cell.angle_alpha   90.00
_cell.angle_beta   90.00
_cell.angle_gamma   90.00
#
_symmetry.space_group_name_H-M   'P 1'
#
loop_
_entity.id
_entity.type
_entity.pdbx_description
1 polymer ?
#
loop_
_entity_poly.entity_id
_entity_poly.type
_entity_poly.pdbx_seq_one_letter_code
_entity_poly.pdbx_strand_id
1 'polypeptide(L)' 'NEKLDELPEKQREVLMKCFVEGQTYKDVADEMGISVNSVKTHISRGLKFLRNELKEEMVMLFLLKRERV' A
#
# COMPACT_ATOMS: atom_id res chain seq x y z
N ASN A 1 -6.87 -12.22 -3.49
CA ASN A 1 -6.12 -12.11 -4.73
C ASN A 1 -4.74 -12.71 -4.57
N GLU A 2 -4.41 -13.64 -5.45
CA GLU A 2 -3.16 -14.39 -5.35
C GLU A 2 -1.93 -13.50 -5.38
N LYS A 3 -1.95 -12.44 -6.18
CA LYS A 3 -0.79 -11.57 -6.28
C LYS A 3 -0.54 -10.79 -4.98
N LEU A 4 -1.61 -10.37 -4.33
CA LEU A 4 -1.48 -9.71 -3.04
C LEU A 4 -0.94 -10.67 -1.99
N ASP A 5 -1.33 -11.93 -2.06
CA ASP A 5 -0.87 -12.91 -1.10
C ASP A 5 0.62 -13.20 -1.21
N GLU A 6 1.22 -12.88 -2.36
CA GLU A 6 2.66 -13.06 -2.56
C GLU A 6 3.48 -11.95 -1.92
N LEU A 7 2.85 -10.85 -1.53
CA LEU A 7 3.55 -9.77 -0.86
C LEU A 7 3.88 -10.15 0.58
N PRO A 8 5.01 -9.64 1.10
CA PRO A 8 5.26 -9.77 2.54
C PRO A 8 4.07 -9.25 3.32
N GLU A 9 3.78 -9.91 4.42
CA GLU A 9 2.58 -9.62 5.20
C GLU A 9 2.47 -8.14 5.58
N LYS A 10 3.57 -7.54 6.03
CA LYS A 10 3.53 -6.14 6.45
C LYS A 10 3.26 -5.20 5.30
N GLN A 11 3.84 -5.47 4.12
CA GLN A 11 3.59 -4.64 2.96
C GLN A 11 2.15 -4.73 2.54
N ARG A 12 1.60 -5.94 2.54
CA ARG A 12 0.20 -6.14 2.21
C ARG A 12 -0.70 -5.42 3.19
N GLU A 13 -0.40 -5.52 4.48
CA GLU A 13 -1.20 -4.88 5.51
C GLU A 13 -1.20 -3.37 5.36
N VAL A 14 -0.03 -2.78 5.11
CA VAL A 14 0.08 -1.34 4.90
C VAL A 14 -0.74 -0.90 3.69
N LEU A 15 -0.63 -1.64 2.59
CA LEU A 15 -1.39 -1.31 1.39
C LEU A 15 -2.89 -1.36 1.65
N MET A 16 -3.34 -2.40 2.34
CA MET A 16 -4.76 -2.54 2.64
C MET A 16 -5.26 -1.39 3.50
N LYS A 17 -4.50 -1.03 4.52
CA LYS A 17 -4.92 0.05 5.40
C LYS A 17 -4.98 1.39 4.69
N CYS A 18 -4.03 1.66 3.81
CA CYS A 18 -3.97 2.93 3.11
C CYS A 18 -4.98 3.02 1.97
N PHE A 19 -5.09 1.99 1.16
CA PHE A 19 -5.85 2.08 -0.09
C PHE A 19 -7.25 1.51 0.03
N VAL A 20 -7.48 0.58 0.89
CA VAL A 20 -8.82 0.01 1.08
C VAL A 20 -9.54 0.70 2.23
N GLU A 21 -8.86 0.88 3.35
CA GLU A 21 -9.47 1.47 4.53
C GLU A 21 -9.34 2.98 4.59
N GLY A 22 -8.53 3.57 3.72
CA GLY A 22 -8.41 5.01 3.64
C GLY A 22 -7.64 5.68 4.77
N GLN A 23 -6.83 4.93 5.48
CA GLN A 23 -6.05 5.50 6.57
C GLN A 23 -4.87 6.32 6.04
N THR A 24 -4.49 7.33 6.81
CA THR A 24 -3.32 8.12 6.46
C THR A 24 -2.04 7.36 6.80
N TYR A 25 -0.92 7.81 6.25
CA TYR A 25 0.38 7.21 6.56
C TYR A 25 0.67 7.26 8.06
N LYS A 26 0.33 8.39 8.67
CA LYS A 26 0.55 8.56 10.10
C LYS A 26 -0.29 7.58 10.91
N ASP A 27 -1.55 7.42 10.52
CA ASP A 27 -2.43 6.50 11.22
C ASP A 27 -1.91 5.07 11.14
N VAL A 28 -1.46 4.68 9.96
CA VAL A 28 -0.92 3.34 9.77
C VAL A 28 0.36 3.15 10.57
N ALA A 29 1.23 4.17 10.56
CA ALA A 29 2.48 4.12 11.31
C ALA A 29 2.20 3.92 12.79
N ASP A 30 1.27 4.70 13.34
CA ASP A 30 0.91 4.59 14.75
C ASP A 30 0.33 3.23 15.08
N GLU A 31 -0.56 2.76 14.23
CA GLU A 31 -1.25 1.49 14.48
C GLU A 31 -0.30 0.30 14.40
N MET A 32 0.64 0.34 13.48
CA MET A 32 1.57 -0.76 13.30
C MET A 32 2.86 -0.62 14.10
N GLY A 33 3.03 0.51 14.78
CA GLY A 33 4.22 0.74 15.60
C GLY A 33 5.48 0.92 14.79
N ILE A 34 5.38 1.53 13.61
CA ILE A 34 6.52 1.80 12.74
C ILE A 34 6.55 3.27 12.37
N SER A 35 7.64 3.71 11.74
CA SER A 35 7.77 5.09 11.34
C SER A 35 6.98 5.37 10.06
N VAL A 36 6.67 6.64 9.84
CA VAL A 36 6.03 7.06 8.59
C VAL A 36 6.90 6.70 7.40
N ASN A 37 8.22 6.84 7.54
CA ASN A 37 9.13 6.46 6.47
C ASN A 37 9.04 4.99 6.14
N SER A 38 8.87 4.14 7.16
CA SER A 38 8.68 2.71 6.93
C SER A 38 7.39 2.44 6.17
N VAL A 39 6.32 3.18 6.51
CA VAL A 39 5.06 3.05 5.79
C VAL A 39 5.26 3.39 4.32
N LYS A 40 5.93 4.51 4.05
CA LYS A 40 6.20 4.92 2.66
C LYS A 40 7.00 3.87 1.92
N THR A 41 7.99 3.30 2.57
CA THR A 41 8.82 2.26 1.96
C THR A 41 7.99 1.03 1.62
N HIS A 42 7.16 0.59 2.55
CA HIS A 42 6.29 -0.56 2.29
C HIS A 42 5.33 -0.30 1.12
N ILE A 43 4.76 0.89 1.08
CA ILE A 43 3.85 1.26 -0.01
C ILE A 43 4.60 1.27 -1.34
N SER A 44 5.77 1.89 -1.37
CA SER A 44 6.56 1.97 -2.59
C SER A 44 6.92 0.58 -3.12
N ARG A 45 7.37 -0.29 -2.23
CA ARG A 45 7.74 -1.66 -2.63
C ARG A 45 6.52 -2.46 -3.06
N GLY A 46 5.42 -2.30 -2.32
CA GLY A 46 4.19 -3.00 -2.64
C GLY A 46 3.63 -2.59 -4.00
N LEU A 47 3.62 -1.29 -4.27
CA LEU A 47 3.14 -0.78 -5.54
C LEU A 47 4.03 -1.22 -6.70
N LYS A 48 5.34 -1.25 -6.47
CA LYS A 48 6.26 -1.72 -7.49
C LYS A 48 6.00 -3.18 -7.83
N PHE A 49 5.76 -4.00 -6.80
CA PHE A 49 5.41 -5.40 -7.02
C PHE A 49 4.12 -5.52 -7.83
N LEU A 50 3.09 -4.80 -7.43
CA LEU A 50 1.80 -4.86 -8.11
C LEU A 50 1.90 -4.35 -9.54
N ARG A 51 2.73 -3.34 -9.76
CA ARG A 51 2.93 -2.78 -11.09
C ARG A 51 3.52 -3.83 -12.04
N ASN A 52 4.38 -4.69 -11.51
CA ASN A 52 4.99 -5.74 -12.32
C ASN A 52 4.04 -6.92 -12.55
N GLU A 53 3.19 -7.20 -11.57
CA GLU A 53 2.31 -8.37 -11.61
C GLU A 53 0.92 -8.06 -12.14
N LEU A 54 0.46 -6.83 -11.97
CA LEU A 54 -0.87 -6.41 -12.41
C LEU A 54 -0.71 -5.32 -13.47
N LYS A 55 -1.82 -4.99 -14.11
CA LYS A 55 -1.81 -3.93 -15.10
C LYS A 55 -1.49 -2.59 -14.44
N GLU A 56 -0.70 -1.79 -15.13
CA GLU A 56 -0.28 -0.50 -14.62
C GLU A 56 -1.48 0.40 -14.30
N GLU A 57 -2.53 0.34 -15.08
CA GLU A 57 -3.71 1.16 -14.82
C GLU A 57 -4.38 0.84 -13.49
N MET A 58 -4.25 -0.39 -13.01
CA MET A 58 -4.77 -0.73 -11.69
C MET A 58 -4.00 0.01 -10.61
N VAL A 59 -2.69 0.11 -10.77
CA VAL A 59 -1.85 0.85 -9.84
C VAL A 59 -2.21 2.33 -9.89
N MET A 60 -2.43 2.86 -11.08
CA MET A 60 -2.82 4.27 -11.24
C MET A 60 -4.14 4.57 -10.55
N LEU A 61 -5.08 3.65 -10.62
CA LEU A 61 -6.34 3.84 -9.93
C LEU A 61 -6.16 3.93 -8.42
N PHE A 62 -5.30 3.09 -7.86
CA PHE A 62 -4.99 3.17 -6.44
C PHE A 62 -4.36 4.51 -6.09
N LEU A 63 -3.43 4.98 -6.89
CA LEU A 63 -2.77 6.25 -6.65
C LEU A 63 -3.73 7.42 -6.71
N LEU A 64 -4.61 7.44 -7.72
CA LEU A 64 -5.60 8.49 -7.86
C LEU A 64 -6.54 8.49 -6.67
N LYS A 65 -6.97 7.33 -6.25
CA LYS A 65 -7.85 7.21 -5.11
C LYS A 65 -7.18 7.76 -3.86
N ARG A 66 -5.89 7.50 -3.71
CA ARG A 66 -5.12 7.97 -2.57
C ARG A 66 -5.01 9.48 -2.54
N GLU A 67 -4.78 10.08 -3.69
CA GLU A 67 -4.62 11.53 -3.80
C GLU A 67 -5.88 12.30 -3.51
N ARG A 68 -7.02 11.67 -3.70
CA ARG A 68 -8.30 12.34 -3.52
C ARG A 68 -8.73 12.41 -2.06
N VAL A 69 -8.05 11.74 -1.21
CA VAL A 69 -8.38 11.71 0.21
C VAL A 69 -7.81 12.91 1.01
#